data_e3a3086a12876054f7590c32d6ceed48
#
_entry.id   e3a3086a12876054f7590c32d6ceed48
#
_cell.length_a   1.000
_cell.length_b   1.000
_cell.length_c   1.000
_cell.angle_alpha   90.00
_cell.angle_beta   90.00
_cell.angle_gamma   90.00
#
_symmetry.space_group_name_H-M   'P 1'
#
loop_
_entity.id
_entity.type
_entity.pdbx_description
1 polymer ?
#
loop_
_entity_poly.entity_id
_entity_poly.type
_entity_poly.pdbx_seq_one_letter_code
_entity_poly.pdbx_strand_id
1 'polypeptide(L)'
;MAPNIRVNGIAPGPTIKNQRQTDKHFKKQYLATPLRKQVDVNEICNAVDFFIKNSSITGQVLAIDSGQNLNWQTPDVIGKE
;
A
#
# COMPACT_ATOMS: atom_id res chain seq x y z
N MET A 1 -1.40 21.10 13.36
CA MET A 1 -1.50 21.43 11.94
C MET A 1 -2.89 21.89 11.54
N ALA A 2 -3.89 21.18 11.96
CA ALA A 2 -5.23 21.74 11.79
C ALA A 2 -5.36 23.00 12.61
N PRO A 3 -6.12 24.03 12.16
CA PRO A 3 -6.98 23.97 10.97
C PRO A 3 -6.30 24.33 9.65
N ASN A 4 -5.03 24.67 9.67
CA ASN A 4 -4.38 25.25 8.50
C ASN A 4 -3.83 24.20 7.52
N ILE A 5 -3.50 23.01 8.02
CA ILE A 5 -2.88 21.97 7.22
C ILE A 5 -3.57 20.64 7.48
N ARG A 6 -3.90 19.94 6.40
CA ARG A 6 -4.40 18.57 6.48
C ARG A 6 -3.24 17.60 6.31
N VAL A 7 -3.26 16.51 7.06
CA VAL A 7 -2.23 15.48 6.94
C VAL A 7 -2.92 14.11 6.83
N ASN A 8 -2.68 13.44 5.73
CA ASN A 8 -3.17 12.09 5.49
C ASN A 8 -2.02 11.22 5.00
N GLY A 9 -2.21 9.93 5.06
CA GLY A 9 -1.17 8.99 4.66
C GLY A 9 -1.70 7.89 3.77
N ILE A 10 -0.79 7.24 3.05
CA ILE A 10 -1.09 6.07 2.24
C ILE A 10 -0.13 4.97 2.67
N ALA A 11 -0.67 3.79 2.93
CA ALA A 11 0.13 2.62 3.28
C ALA A 11 0.05 1.63 2.10
N PRO A 12 1.02 1.65 1.19
CA PRO A 12 0.99 0.78 0.02
C PRO A 12 1.47 -0.63 0.34
N GLY A 13 0.93 -1.59 -0.38
CA GLY A 13 1.43 -2.96 -0.37
C GLY A 13 2.42 -3.20 -1.49
N PRO A 14 2.60 -4.46 -1.90
CA PRO A 14 3.56 -4.80 -2.96
C PRO A 14 3.19 -4.12 -4.28
N THR A 15 3.93 -3.10 -4.63
CA THR A 15 3.65 -2.28 -5.81
C THR A 15 4.80 -2.32 -6.80
N ILE A 16 6.02 -2.11 -6.31
CA ILE A 16 7.22 -2.08 -7.14
C ILE A 16 8.25 -2.99 -6.51
N LYS A 17 8.82 -3.86 -7.34
CA LYS A 17 9.90 -4.73 -6.90
C LYS A 17 11.13 -3.89 -6.57
N ASN A 18 11.74 -4.12 -5.41
CA ASN A 18 12.99 -3.44 -5.11
C ASN A 18 14.17 -4.19 -5.78
N GLN A 19 15.33 -3.56 -5.77
CA GLN A 19 16.48 -4.11 -6.48
C GLN A 19 17.00 -5.42 -5.91
N ARG A 20 16.72 -5.69 -4.65
CA ARG A 20 17.19 -6.91 -4.00
C ARG A 20 16.26 -8.08 -4.18
N GLN A 21 15.03 -7.85 -4.61
CA GLN A 21 14.07 -8.91 -4.80
C GLN A 21 14.20 -9.53 -6.18
N THR A 22 14.07 -10.85 -6.24
CA THR A 22 13.93 -11.53 -7.53
C THR A 22 12.47 -11.39 -7.97
N ASP A 23 12.22 -11.59 -9.26
CA ASP A 23 10.85 -11.57 -9.76
C ASP A 23 10.01 -12.64 -9.08
N LYS A 24 10.59 -13.80 -8.84
CA LYS A 24 9.90 -14.89 -8.16
C LYS A 24 9.51 -14.50 -6.73
N HIS A 25 10.43 -13.88 -6.00
CA HIS A 25 10.15 -13.46 -4.64
C HIS A 25 9.05 -12.39 -4.61
N PHE A 26 9.15 -11.41 -5.48
CA PHE A 26 8.16 -10.34 -5.54
C PHE A 26 6.77 -10.90 -5.84
N LYS A 27 6.69 -11.82 -6.81
CA LYS A 27 5.43 -12.46 -7.16
C LYS A 27 4.88 -13.24 -5.97
N LYS A 28 5.73 -13.96 -5.26
CA LYS A 28 5.33 -14.69 -4.07
C LYS A 28 4.78 -13.75 -3.01
N GLN A 29 5.40 -12.58 -2.87
CA GLN A 29 4.98 -11.60 -1.89
C GLN A 29 3.57 -11.07 -2.19
N TYR A 30 3.31 -10.63 -3.42
CA TYR A 30 1.98 -10.09 -3.69
C TYR A 30 0.91 -11.17 -3.81
N LEU A 31 1.28 -12.39 -4.18
CA LEU A 31 0.32 -13.50 -4.20
C LEU A 31 -0.06 -13.96 -2.79
N ALA A 32 0.71 -13.57 -1.78
CA ALA A 32 0.39 -13.86 -0.38
C ALA A 32 -0.65 -12.89 0.18
N THR A 33 -0.99 -11.84 -0.54
CA THR A 33 -2.01 -10.91 -0.08
C THR A 33 -3.41 -11.50 -0.31
N PRO A 34 -4.42 -11.07 0.47
CA PRO A 34 -5.78 -11.56 0.28
C PRO A 34 -6.31 -11.41 -1.14
N LEU A 35 -6.00 -10.32 -1.82
CA LEU A 35 -6.44 -10.12 -3.20
C LEU A 35 -5.51 -10.76 -4.22
N ARG A 36 -4.35 -11.24 -3.78
CA ARG A 36 -3.39 -11.95 -4.62
C ARG A 36 -2.98 -11.17 -5.85
N LYS A 37 -2.80 -9.87 -5.66
CA LYS A 37 -2.42 -9.03 -6.79
C LYS A 37 -1.43 -7.98 -6.36
N GLN A 38 -0.60 -7.60 -7.30
CA GLN A 38 0.28 -6.46 -7.17
C GLN A 38 -0.56 -5.19 -7.16
N VAL A 39 -0.20 -4.24 -6.31
CA VAL A 39 -0.85 -2.93 -6.31
C VAL A 39 -0.34 -2.15 -7.51
N ASP A 40 -1.27 -1.55 -8.25
CA ASP A 40 -0.94 -0.71 -9.39
C ASP A 40 -0.53 0.68 -8.89
N VAL A 41 0.56 1.20 -9.42
CA VAL A 41 1.02 2.55 -9.08
C VAL A 41 -0.08 3.58 -9.32
N ASN A 42 -0.90 3.40 -10.33
CA ASN A 42 -2.00 4.31 -10.62
C ASN A 42 -3.01 4.38 -9.49
N GLU A 43 -3.20 3.29 -8.75
CA GLU A 43 -4.10 3.29 -7.60
C GLU A 43 -3.56 4.18 -6.49
N ILE A 44 -2.24 4.20 -6.29
CA ILE A 44 -1.60 5.09 -5.33
C ILE A 44 -1.82 6.54 -5.75
N CYS A 45 -1.62 6.84 -7.02
CA CYS A 45 -1.81 8.19 -7.54
C CYS A 45 -3.26 8.65 -7.40
N ASN A 46 -4.21 7.75 -7.65
CA ASN A 46 -5.63 8.05 -7.50
C ASN A 46 -5.98 8.37 -6.05
N ALA A 47 -5.34 7.69 -5.10
CA ALA A 47 -5.57 7.95 -3.69
C ALA A 47 -5.05 9.33 -3.29
N VAL A 48 -3.89 9.72 -3.78
CA VAL A 48 -3.36 11.06 -3.53
C VAL A 48 -4.32 12.12 -4.07
N ASP A 49 -4.80 11.92 -5.29
CA ASP A 49 -5.76 12.83 -5.91
C ASP A 49 -7.05 12.92 -5.10
N PHE A 50 -7.52 11.79 -4.60
CA PHE A 50 -8.70 11.72 -3.76
C PHE A 50 -8.52 12.60 -2.51
N PHE A 51 -7.39 12.49 -1.83
CA PHE A 51 -7.13 13.31 -0.65
C PHE A 51 -7.05 14.79 -0.99
N ILE A 52 -6.48 15.12 -2.14
CA ILE A 52 -6.37 16.52 -2.57
C ILE A 52 -7.74 17.11 -2.81
N LYS A 53 -8.62 16.36 -3.46
CA LYS A 53 -9.94 16.85 -3.86
C LYS A 53 -10.96 16.89 -2.73
N ASN A 54 -10.73 16.18 -1.66
CA ASN A 54 -11.69 16.07 -0.57
C ASN A 54 -11.18 16.80 0.66
N SER A 55 -11.54 18.06 0.76
CA SER A 55 -10.98 18.97 1.75
C SER A 55 -11.40 18.71 3.20
N SER A 56 -12.36 17.84 3.38
CA SER A 56 -12.85 17.52 4.74
C SER A 56 -12.16 16.32 5.36
N ILE A 57 -11.11 15.78 4.72
CA ILE A 57 -10.41 14.60 5.22
C ILE A 57 -9.06 14.98 5.78
N THR A 58 -8.82 14.62 7.03
CA THR A 58 -7.52 14.76 7.66
C THR A 58 -7.35 13.66 8.70
N GLY A 59 -6.12 13.29 8.99
CA GLY A 59 -5.82 12.29 10.00
C GLY A 59 -6.12 10.86 9.55
N GLN A 60 -6.25 10.61 8.26
CA GLN A 60 -6.59 9.29 7.74
C GLN A 60 -5.39 8.63 7.08
N VAL A 61 -5.35 7.32 7.20
CA VAL A 61 -4.38 6.50 6.49
C VAL A 61 -5.18 5.50 5.64
N LEU A 62 -4.94 5.51 4.34
CA LEU A 62 -5.61 4.61 3.42
C LEU A 62 -4.65 3.50 3.01
N ALA A 63 -5.00 2.27 3.34
CA ALA A 63 -4.19 1.13 2.95
C ALA A 63 -4.57 0.69 1.54
N ILE A 64 -3.59 0.68 0.64
CA ILE A 64 -3.76 0.19 -0.72
C ILE A 64 -2.77 -0.94 -0.89
N ASP A 65 -3.13 -2.10 -0.37
CA ASP A 65 -2.19 -3.19 -0.17
C ASP A 65 -2.76 -4.56 -0.55
N SER A 66 -3.81 -4.58 -1.35
CA SER A 66 -4.48 -5.82 -1.75
C SER A 66 -4.97 -6.62 -0.54
N GLY A 67 -5.23 -5.93 0.56
CA GLY A 67 -5.71 -6.56 1.77
C GLY A 67 -4.62 -7.11 2.69
N GLN A 68 -3.36 -6.83 2.40
CA GLN A 68 -2.25 -7.37 3.18
C GLN A 68 -2.40 -7.09 4.68
N ASN A 69 -2.89 -5.92 5.04
CA ASN A 69 -3.06 -5.54 6.42
C ASN A 69 -4.12 -6.37 7.16
N LEU A 70 -4.96 -7.11 6.43
CA LEU A 70 -5.96 -7.97 7.03
C LEU A 70 -5.40 -9.33 7.41
N ASN A 71 -4.22 -9.66 6.95
CA ASN A 71 -3.60 -10.96 7.15
C ASN A 71 -2.38 -10.81 8.04
N TRP A 72 -2.65 -10.64 9.33
CA TRP A 72 -1.59 -10.41 10.31
C TRP A 72 -0.63 -11.58 10.44
N GLN A 73 -1.04 -12.74 9.99
CA GLN A 73 -0.17 -13.93 10.00
C GLN A 73 0.63 -14.09 8.73
N THR A 74 0.43 -13.19 7.80
CA THR A 74 1.20 -13.28 6.58
C THR A 74 2.66 -13.22 6.97
N PRO A 75 3.38 -14.27 6.68
CA PRO A 75 4.77 -14.31 7.11
C PRO A 75 5.59 -13.25 6.45
N ASP A 76 4.95 -12.44 5.65
CA ASP A 76 5.70 -11.39 5.03
C ASP A 76 6.80 -12.00 4.18
N VAL A 77 6.55 -13.22 3.78
CA VAL A 77 7.60 -14.02 3.16
C VAL A 77 8.84 -13.85 4.01
N ILE A 78 8.65 -14.11 5.26
CA ILE A 78 9.51 -13.71 6.36
C ILE A 78 10.97 -13.87 6.06
N GLY A 79 11.71 -12.79 6.35
CA GLY A 79 13.15 -12.83 6.29
C GLY A 79 13.70 -13.00 4.89
N LYS A 80 12.85 -12.92 3.90
CA LYS A 80 13.25 -13.14 2.54
C LYS A 80 13.11 -11.87 1.75
N GLU A 81 14.15 -11.41 1.23
CA GLU A 81 14.14 -10.29 0.30
C GLU A 81 15.15 -10.51 -0.77
#